data_be9462212ed2c5c0875c171165eb02e8
#
_entry.id   be9462212ed2c5c0875c171165eb02e8
#
_cell.length_a   1.000
_cell.length_b   1.000
_cell.length_c   1.000
_cell.angle_alpha   90.00
_cell.angle_beta   90.00
_cell.angle_gamma   90.00
#
_symmetry.space_group_name_H-M   'P 1'
#
loop_
_entity.id
_entity.type
_entity.pdbx_description
1 polymer ?
#
loop_
_entity_poly.entity_id
_entity_poly.type
_entity_poly.pdbx_seq_one_letter_code
_entity_poly.pdbx_strand_id
1 'polypeptide(L)'
;MNADAQYEIKNKNWFPCFKDAEIERDFMREFNLEALKSGKIGVVIILTVWVGFAWFDMHLIGHGKSSALFFRLAVATPLFFIVLAGLYSKYANVIYQIVVLLLLFIIQCSIYQVVKYYDFQVITESLGYELPLSGADGKYLFVFVWLLVIFMASMIARLNILQSILSGLSFIFVSLLSVFYYHPSVIIIIIIVPFLITTLPIVWIGSLHVQQYARENYRATKLLTKSKLESESLLLNILPVQIADRLKKTPGTIVDGFKHVTVLFADIVGFTKLSEQHRPESIVHMLNRLFSKFDTISKQ
;
A
#
# COMPACT_ATOMS: atom_id res chain seq x y z
N MET A 1 28.13 7.92 10.03
CA MET A 1 26.75 8.42 10.30
C MET A 1 25.89 7.21 10.63
N ASN A 2 25.25 7.19 11.79
CA ASN A 2 24.55 5.99 12.26
C ASN A 2 23.38 5.68 11.29
N ALA A 3 23.36 4.49 10.68
CA ALA A 3 22.36 4.10 9.69
C ALA A 3 20.93 4.21 10.25
N ASP A 4 20.77 4.01 11.55
CA ASP A 4 19.50 4.14 12.26
C ASP A 4 18.95 5.56 12.28
N ALA A 5 19.84 6.58 12.35
CA ALA A 5 19.43 7.98 12.37
C ALA A 5 18.82 8.44 11.03
N GLN A 6 19.23 7.83 9.92
CA GLN A 6 18.74 8.16 8.59
C GLN A 6 17.26 7.77 8.42
N TYR A 7 16.84 6.61 8.98
CA TYR A 7 15.46 6.11 8.90
C TYR A 7 14.62 6.44 10.13
N GLU A 8 14.93 7.56 10.82
CA GLU A 8 14.19 7.97 12.01
C GLU A 8 12.80 8.51 11.62
N ILE A 9 11.76 8.01 12.32
CA ILE A 9 10.36 8.39 12.09
C ILE A 9 10.02 9.54 13.04
N LYS A 10 9.54 10.66 12.47
CA LYS A 10 9.01 11.83 13.18
C LYS A 10 7.50 11.65 13.38
N ASN A 11 6.95 12.21 14.46
CA ASN A 11 5.52 12.23 14.76
C ASN A 11 4.85 10.83 14.70
N LYS A 12 5.51 9.84 15.31
CA LYS A 12 5.11 8.43 15.23
C LYS A 12 3.63 8.15 15.59
N ASN A 13 3.03 8.97 16.47
CA ASN A 13 1.69 8.67 17.02
C ASN A 13 0.54 9.22 16.17
N TRP A 14 0.68 10.38 15.52
CA TRP A 14 -0.43 11.05 14.83
C TRP A 14 -0.25 11.15 13.32
N PHE A 15 0.93 11.55 12.87
CA PHE A 15 1.27 11.68 11.45
C PHE A 15 2.67 11.10 11.25
N PRO A 16 2.79 9.77 11.17
CA PRO A 16 4.08 9.14 10.99
C PRO A 16 4.70 9.58 9.65
N CYS A 17 5.92 10.10 9.70
CA CYS A 17 6.73 10.41 8.52
C CYS A 17 8.21 10.23 8.85
N PHE A 18 9.03 9.92 7.85
CA PHE A 18 10.47 9.93 8.03
C PHE A 18 10.96 11.36 8.21
N LYS A 19 12.03 11.55 8.99
CA LYS A 19 12.67 12.89 9.16
C LYS A 19 13.26 13.40 7.86
N ASP A 20 13.81 12.48 7.06
CA ASP A 20 14.38 12.76 5.75
C ASP A 20 13.26 12.77 4.67
N ALA A 21 13.14 13.89 3.97
CA ALA A 21 12.12 14.08 2.95
C ALA A 21 12.35 13.21 1.68
N GLU A 22 13.59 12.81 1.40
CA GLU A 22 13.91 11.94 0.27
C GLU A 22 13.46 10.51 0.58
N ILE A 23 13.77 10.02 1.79
CA ILE A 23 13.33 8.72 2.26
C ILE A 23 11.80 8.66 2.35
N GLU A 24 11.14 9.73 2.81
CA GLU A 24 9.66 9.77 2.82
C GLU A 24 9.08 9.67 1.42
N ARG A 25 9.67 10.33 0.42
CA ARG A 25 9.23 10.22 -0.98
C ARG A 25 9.43 8.81 -1.54
N ASP A 26 10.57 8.18 -1.28
CA ASP A 26 10.85 6.81 -1.71
C ASP A 26 9.92 5.81 -1.05
N PHE A 27 9.68 5.96 0.26
CA PHE A 27 8.70 5.18 0.99
C PHE A 27 7.30 5.31 0.39
N MET A 28 6.83 6.55 0.17
CA MET A 28 5.49 6.80 -0.41
C MET A 28 5.35 6.21 -1.81
N ARG A 29 6.42 6.22 -2.59
CA ARG A 29 6.45 5.58 -3.91
C ARG A 29 6.29 4.05 -3.79
N GLU A 30 7.07 3.40 -2.94
CA GLU A 30 6.97 1.94 -2.70
C GLU A 30 5.60 1.58 -2.11
N PHE A 31 5.11 2.34 -1.13
CA PHE A 31 3.80 2.17 -0.51
C PHE A 31 2.65 2.24 -1.54
N ASN A 32 2.68 3.26 -2.42
CA ASN A 32 1.67 3.40 -3.47
C ASN A 32 1.76 2.28 -4.51
N LEU A 33 2.96 1.79 -4.85
CA LEU A 33 3.13 0.67 -5.78
C LEU A 33 2.53 -0.64 -5.23
N GLU A 34 2.70 -0.91 -3.94
CA GLU A 34 2.09 -2.06 -3.28
C GLU A 34 0.56 -1.90 -3.20
N ALA A 35 0.09 -0.72 -2.78
CA ALA A 35 -1.32 -0.40 -2.70
C ALA A 35 -2.01 -0.49 -4.08
N LEU A 36 -1.31 -0.08 -5.14
CA LEU A 36 -1.82 -0.14 -6.52
C LEU A 36 -2.09 -1.57 -6.97
N LYS A 37 -1.25 -2.55 -6.59
CA LYS A 37 -1.45 -3.97 -6.96
C LYS A 37 -2.77 -4.50 -6.40
N SER A 38 -3.00 -4.31 -5.09
CA SER A 38 -4.26 -4.71 -4.43
C SER A 38 -5.44 -3.84 -4.84
N GLY A 39 -5.21 -2.55 -5.05
CA GLY A 39 -6.23 -1.59 -5.45
C GLY A 39 -6.83 -1.89 -6.83
N LYS A 40 -6.02 -2.31 -7.81
CA LYS A 40 -6.54 -2.72 -9.13
C LYS A 40 -7.53 -3.88 -9.02
N ILE A 41 -7.20 -4.89 -8.21
CA ILE A 41 -8.09 -6.04 -7.97
C ILE A 41 -9.36 -5.56 -7.26
N GLY A 42 -9.21 -4.73 -6.22
CA GLY A 42 -10.34 -4.17 -5.47
C GLY A 42 -11.32 -3.39 -6.34
N VAL A 43 -10.81 -2.53 -7.25
CA VAL A 43 -11.65 -1.75 -8.16
C VAL A 43 -12.41 -2.64 -9.14
N VAL A 44 -11.77 -3.70 -9.66
CA VAL A 44 -12.46 -4.66 -10.54
C VAL A 44 -13.58 -5.39 -9.79
N ILE A 45 -13.33 -5.83 -8.55
CA ILE A 45 -14.36 -6.46 -7.71
C ILE A 45 -15.52 -5.50 -7.47
N ILE A 46 -15.22 -4.26 -7.06
CA ILE A 46 -16.23 -3.22 -6.82
C ILE A 46 -17.05 -2.97 -8.07
N LEU A 47 -16.42 -2.85 -9.24
CA LEU A 47 -17.12 -2.64 -10.51
C LEU A 47 -18.03 -3.83 -10.85
N THR A 48 -17.56 -5.06 -10.66
CA THR A 48 -18.36 -6.28 -10.90
C THR A 48 -19.60 -6.31 -9.99
N VAL A 49 -19.41 -6.03 -8.70
CA VAL A 49 -20.51 -5.94 -7.73
C VAL A 49 -21.45 -4.80 -8.10
N TRP A 50 -20.92 -3.64 -8.45
CA TRP A 50 -21.70 -2.47 -8.85
C TRP A 50 -22.61 -2.75 -10.05
N VAL A 51 -22.07 -3.38 -11.10
CA VAL A 51 -22.85 -3.75 -12.29
C VAL A 51 -23.84 -4.88 -11.96
N GLY A 52 -23.43 -5.86 -11.16
CA GLY A 52 -24.30 -6.95 -10.69
C GLY A 52 -25.53 -6.44 -9.96
N PHE A 53 -25.40 -5.39 -9.15
CA PHE A 53 -26.53 -4.74 -8.48
C PHE A 53 -27.55 -4.11 -9.46
N ALA A 54 -27.21 -3.87 -10.71
CA ALA A 54 -28.19 -3.45 -11.72
C ALA A 54 -29.32 -4.47 -11.92
N TRP A 55 -29.03 -5.76 -11.72
CA TRP A 55 -30.05 -6.81 -11.74
C TRP A 55 -31.04 -6.66 -10.57
N PHE A 56 -30.54 -6.36 -9.37
CA PHE A 56 -31.38 -6.07 -8.20
C PHE A 56 -32.24 -4.82 -8.42
N ASP A 57 -31.68 -3.78 -9.06
CA ASP A 57 -32.42 -2.55 -9.35
C ASP A 57 -33.66 -2.83 -10.22
N MET A 58 -33.59 -3.80 -11.14
CA MET A 58 -34.74 -4.18 -11.96
C MET A 58 -35.88 -4.82 -11.16
N HIS A 59 -35.58 -5.41 -10.00
CA HIS A 59 -36.56 -6.12 -9.16
C HIS A 59 -37.04 -5.30 -7.97
N LEU A 60 -36.15 -4.48 -7.38
CA LEU A 60 -36.40 -3.73 -6.15
C LEU A 60 -36.91 -2.30 -6.38
N ILE A 61 -36.81 -1.78 -7.61
CA ILE A 61 -37.30 -0.44 -7.95
C ILE A 61 -38.70 -0.56 -8.55
N GLY A 62 -39.68 0.11 -7.94
CA GLY A 62 -41.04 0.20 -8.46
C GLY A 62 -41.12 1.20 -9.61
N HIS A 63 -41.37 2.46 -9.30
CA HIS A 63 -41.38 3.56 -10.26
C HIS A 63 -39.98 4.16 -10.46
N GLY A 64 -39.63 4.54 -11.70
CA GLY A 64 -38.34 5.18 -11.98
C GLY A 64 -37.17 4.22 -12.27
N LYS A 65 -37.42 2.92 -12.56
CA LYS A 65 -36.39 1.93 -12.94
C LYS A 65 -35.44 2.45 -14.02
N SER A 66 -35.96 3.08 -15.07
CA SER A 66 -35.16 3.63 -16.17
C SER A 66 -34.20 4.73 -15.68
N SER A 67 -34.62 5.59 -14.75
CA SER A 67 -33.78 6.64 -14.21
C SER A 67 -32.66 6.07 -13.31
N ALA A 68 -32.95 5.12 -12.46
CA ALA A 68 -31.95 4.46 -11.61
C ALA A 68 -30.90 3.71 -12.44
N LEU A 69 -31.35 2.93 -13.42
CA LEU A 69 -30.47 2.22 -14.36
C LEU A 69 -29.65 3.20 -15.21
N PHE A 70 -30.23 4.31 -15.65
CA PHE A 70 -29.51 5.35 -16.37
C PHE A 70 -28.38 5.91 -15.51
N PHE A 71 -28.64 6.31 -14.26
CA PHE A 71 -27.59 6.79 -13.37
C PHE A 71 -26.51 5.74 -13.13
N ARG A 72 -26.88 4.49 -12.88
CA ARG A 72 -25.94 3.41 -12.62
C ARG A 72 -25.08 3.09 -13.85
N LEU A 73 -25.70 2.86 -14.99
CA LEU A 73 -25.02 2.34 -16.19
C LEU A 73 -24.45 3.45 -17.07
N ALA A 74 -25.19 4.55 -17.27
CA ALA A 74 -24.78 5.62 -18.18
C ALA A 74 -23.95 6.72 -17.51
N VAL A 75 -24.04 6.90 -16.20
CA VAL A 75 -23.28 7.95 -15.49
C VAL A 75 -22.18 7.34 -14.65
N ALA A 76 -22.51 6.52 -13.64
CA ALA A 76 -21.53 6.02 -12.69
C ALA A 76 -20.55 5.00 -13.30
N THR A 77 -21.03 4.06 -14.12
CA THR A 77 -20.16 3.04 -14.72
C THR A 77 -19.09 3.60 -15.64
N PRO A 78 -19.34 4.56 -16.55
CA PRO A 78 -18.27 5.22 -17.33
C PRO A 78 -17.26 5.94 -16.47
N LEU A 79 -17.70 6.62 -15.38
CA LEU A 79 -16.78 7.26 -14.43
C LEU A 79 -15.86 6.23 -13.75
N PHE A 80 -16.36 5.06 -13.41
CA PHE A 80 -15.53 3.97 -12.87
C PHE A 80 -14.49 3.49 -13.88
N PHE A 81 -14.84 3.37 -15.15
CA PHE A 81 -13.88 3.02 -16.20
C PHE A 81 -12.81 4.09 -16.39
N ILE A 82 -13.15 5.38 -16.30
CA ILE A 82 -12.17 6.48 -16.36
C ILE A 82 -11.19 6.38 -15.18
N VAL A 83 -11.71 6.13 -13.96
CA VAL A 83 -10.89 5.94 -12.76
C VAL A 83 -10.00 4.70 -12.90
N LEU A 84 -10.56 3.59 -13.38
CA LEU A 84 -9.82 2.36 -13.63
C LEU A 84 -8.70 2.59 -14.65
N ALA A 85 -8.96 3.29 -15.73
CA ALA A 85 -7.94 3.66 -16.71
C ALA A 85 -6.81 4.49 -16.08
N GLY A 86 -7.12 5.39 -15.15
CA GLY A 86 -6.14 6.13 -14.35
C GLY A 86 -5.18 5.21 -13.58
N LEU A 87 -5.69 4.10 -13.01
CA LEU A 87 -4.89 3.11 -12.28
C LEU A 87 -3.98 2.26 -13.18
N TYR A 88 -4.22 2.24 -14.49
CA TYR A 88 -3.36 1.58 -15.48
C TYR A 88 -2.45 2.56 -16.24
N SER A 89 -2.53 3.85 -15.93
CA SER A 89 -1.65 4.87 -16.52
C SER A 89 -0.21 4.77 -16.01
N LYS A 90 0.74 5.36 -16.76
CA LYS A 90 2.14 5.45 -16.33
C LYS A 90 2.36 6.29 -15.06
N TYR A 91 1.38 7.10 -14.69
CA TYR A 91 1.39 7.95 -13.50
C TYR A 91 0.65 7.32 -12.31
N ALA A 92 0.16 6.09 -12.43
CA ALA A 92 -0.69 5.45 -11.44
C ALA A 92 -0.10 5.45 -10.01
N ASN A 93 1.21 5.25 -9.87
CA ASN A 93 1.91 5.26 -8.58
C ASN A 93 1.90 6.63 -7.88
N VAL A 94 1.78 7.72 -8.65
CA VAL A 94 1.73 9.10 -8.11
C VAL A 94 0.30 9.50 -7.78
N ILE A 95 -0.65 9.16 -8.68
CA ILE A 95 -2.04 9.61 -8.58
C ILE A 95 -2.94 8.64 -7.81
N TYR A 96 -2.44 7.45 -7.43
CA TYR A 96 -3.22 6.37 -6.81
C TYR A 96 -4.15 6.85 -5.69
N GLN A 97 -3.61 7.58 -4.74
CA GLN A 97 -4.35 8.05 -3.56
C GLN A 97 -5.54 8.95 -3.93
N ILE A 98 -5.33 9.85 -4.90
CA ILE A 98 -6.37 10.78 -5.38
C ILE A 98 -7.42 10.02 -6.18
N VAL A 99 -7.00 9.12 -7.06
CA VAL A 99 -7.88 8.33 -7.92
C VAL A 99 -8.82 7.45 -7.09
N VAL A 100 -8.29 6.78 -6.05
CA VAL A 100 -9.09 5.96 -5.16
C VAL A 100 -10.05 6.80 -4.33
N LEU A 101 -9.62 7.96 -3.82
CA LEU A 101 -10.50 8.87 -3.08
C LEU A 101 -11.67 9.35 -3.94
N LEU A 102 -11.42 9.74 -5.19
CA LEU A 102 -12.45 10.13 -6.15
C LEU A 102 -13.40 8.97 -6.45
N LEU A 103 -12.88 7.74 -6.61
CA LEU A 103 -13.70 6.55 -6.81
C LEU A 103 -14.67 6.34 -5.64
N LEU A 104 -14.17 6.38 -4.41
CA LEU A 104 -14.99 6.22 -3.21
C LEU A 104 -16.09 7.29 -3.13
N PHE A 105 -15.77 8.53 -3.44
CA PHE A 105 -16.74 9.63 -3.47
C PHE A 105 -17.80 9.45 -4.55
N ILE A 106 -17.41 9.05 -5.76
CA ILE A 106 -18.35 8.75 -6.87
C ILE A 106 -19.32 7.65 -6.47
N ILE A 107 -18.81 6.58 -5.84
CA ILE A 107 -19.65 5.48 -5.38
C ILE A 107 -20.67 5.97 -4.34
N GLN A 108 -20.22 6.75 -3.35
CA GLN A 108 -21.10 7.31 -2.32
C GLN A 108 -22.24 8.15 -2.91
N CYS A 109 -21.90 9.08 -3.80
CA CYS A 109 -22.89 9.91 -4.49
C CYS A 109 -23.86 9.08 -5.37
N SER A 110 -23.33 8.05 -6.03
CA SER A 110 -24.13 7.21 -6.93
C SER A 110 -25.12 6.36 -6.15
N ILE A 111 -24.75 5.80 -5.01
CA ILE A 111 -25.67 5.04 -4.14
C ILE A 111 -26.80 5.93 -3.66
N TYR A 112 -26.48 7.13 -3.18
CA TYR A 112 -27.49 8.10 -2.77
C TYR A 112 -28.52 8.39 -3.88
N GLN A 113 -28.08 8.55 -5.12
CA GLN A 113 -28.96 8.81 -6.26
C GLN A 113 -29.81 7.59 -6.66
N VAL A 114 -29.24 6.39 -6.64
CA VAL A 114 -29.97 5.16 -7.03
C VAL A 114 -31.02 4.80 -6.00
N VAL A 115 -30.70 4.87 -4.69
CA VAL A 115 -31.62 4.49 -3.60
C VAL A 115 -32.85 5.41 -3.54
N LYS A 116 -32.75 6.62 -4.06
CA LYS A 116 -33.90 7.51 -4.22
C LYS A 116 -35.11 6.83 -4.89
N TYR A 117 -34.86 5.92 -5.83
CA TYR A 117 -35.88 5.24 -6.61
C TYR A 117 -36.31 3.88 -6.03
N TYR A 118 -35.69 3.41 -4.92
CA TYR A 118 -36.08 2.15 -4.29
C TYR A 118 -37.42 2.29 -3.59
N ASP A 119 -38.26 1.25 -3.80
CA ASP A 119 -39.53 1.12 -3.11
C ASP A 119 -39.43 0.03 -2.04
N PHE A 120 -39.29 0.45 -0.79
CA PHE A 120 -39.12 -0.46 0.33
C PHE A 120 -40.39 -1.24 0.69
N GLN A 121 -41.58 -0.77 0.30
CA GLN A 121 -42.81 -1.53 0.47
C GLN A 121 -42.81 -2.78 -0.43
N VAL A 122 -42.40 -2.63 -1.68
CA VAL A 122 -42.25 -3.77 -2.59
C VAL A 122 -41.22 -4.79 -2.09
N ILE A 123 -40.13 -4.31 -1.46
CA ILE A 123 -39.10 -5.18 -0.88
C ILE A 123 -39.64 -5.97 0.29
N THR A 124 -40.36 -5.34 1.22
CA THR A 124 -40.92 -6.00 2.40
C THR A 124 -42.02 -6.98 2.03
N GLU A 125 -42.91 -6.62 1.12
CA GLU A 125 -43.94 -7.52 0.60
C GLU A 125 -43.34 -8.75 -0.10
N SER A 126 -42.26 -8.56 -0.88
CA SER A 126 -41.58 -9.68 -1.58
C SER A 126 -40.87 -10.65 -0.63
N LEU A 127 -40.46 -10.18 0.55
CA LEU A 127 -39.80 -10.99 1.60
C LEU A 127 -40.81 -11.63 2.58
N GLY A 128 -42.09 -11.29 2.48
CA GLY A 128 -43.13 -11.82 3.36
C GLY A 128 -43.08 -11.31 4.83
N TYR A 129 -42.34 -10.21 5.05
CA TYR A 129 -42.21 -9.58 6.36
C TYR A 129 -42.67 -8.13 6.32
N GLU A 130 -43.56 -7.75 7.19
CA GLU A 130 -43.87 -6.34 7.47
C GLU A 130 -42.78 -5.77 8.38
N LEU A 131 -41.77 -5.09 7.79
CA LEU A 131 -40.82 -4.32 8.61
C LEU A 131 -41.58 -3.06 9.12
N PRO A 132 -41.54 -2.76 10.42
CA PRO A 132 -42.19 -1.57 11.01
C PRO A 132 -41.40 -0.29 10.68
N LEU A 133 -40.90 -0.17 9.48
CA LEU A 133 -40.08 0.95 9.00
C LEU A 133 -40.85 1.73 7.96
N SER A 134 -40.86 3.05 8.07
CA SER A 134 -41.33 3.89 6.97
C SER A 134 -40.45 3.72 5.73
N GLY A 135 -40.98 3.96 4.54
CA GLY A 135 -40.19 3.91 3.31
C GLY A 135 -38.99 4.88 3.36
N ALA A 136 -39.09 5.99 4.07
CA ALA A 136 -38.01 6.95 4.29
C ALA A 136 -36.90 6.36 5.17
N ASP A 137 -37.28 5.70 6.27
CA ASP A 137 -36.34 5.05 7.20
C ASP A 137 -35.57 3.92 6.51
N GLY A 138 -36.27 3.10 5.70
CA GLY A 138 -35.65 2.03 4.92
C GLY A 138 -34.62 2.55 3.92
N LYS A 139 -34.96 3.60 3.18
CA LYS A 139 -34.01 4.25 2.24
C LYS A 139 -32.78 4.77 2.94
N TYR A 140 -32.97 5.48 4.04
CA TYR A 140 -31.86 6.06 4.81
C TYR A 140 -30.94 4.97 5.39
N LEU A 141 -31.48 3.92 6.00
CA LEU A 141 -30.72 2.79 6.51
C LEU A 141 -29.91 2.12 5.41
N PHE A 142 -30.52 1.89 4.26
CA PHE A 142 -29.83 1.27 3.13
C PHE A 142 -28.64 2.12 2.64
N VAL A 143 -28.85 3.42 2.44
CA VAL A 143 -27.76 4.36 2.10
C VAL A 143 -26.67 4.31 3.18
N PHE A 144 -27.06 4.39 4.44
CA PHE A 144 -26.11 4.42 5.54
C PHE A 144 -25.24 3.15 5.60
N VAL A 145 -25.83 1.97 5.48
CA VAL A 145 -25.08 0.70 5.49
C VAL A 145 -24.09 0.65 4.33
N TRP A 146 -24.50 1.05 3.12
CA TRP A 146 -23.60 1.09 1.97
C TRP A 146 -22.47 2.11 2.12
N LEU A 147 -22.78 3.29 2.63
CA LEU A 147 -21.77 4.31 2.93
C LEU A 147 -20.76 3.79 3.95
N LEU A 148 -21.23 3.06 4.97
CA LEU A 148 -20.37 2.45 5.97
C LEU A 148 -19.43 1.41 5.35
N VAL A 149 -19.96 0.51 4.51
CA VAL A 149 -19.15 -0.50 3.80
C VAL A 149 -18.08 0.16 2.93
N ILE A 150 -18.42 1.22 2.20
CA ILE A 150 -17.48 1.95 1.35
C ILE A 150 -16.41 2.66 2.19
N PHE A 151 -16.80 3.26 3.31
CA PHE A 151 -15.86 3.89 4.21
C PHE A 151 -14.88 2.87 4.81
N MET A 152 -15.36 1.70 5.25
CA MET A 152 -14.51 0.60 5.70
C MET A 152 -13.57 0.09 4.60
N ALA A 153 -14.02 0.07 3.34
CA ALA A 153 -13.18 -0.30 2.20
C ALA A 153 -11.99 0.66 1.99
N SER A 154 -12.06 1.88 2.51
CA SER A 154 -10.94 2.83 2.47
C SER A 154 -9.69 2.33 3.21
N MET A 155 -9.86 1.50 4.24
CA MET A 155 -8.75 0.85 4.95
C MET A 155 -8.03 -0.17 4.04
N ILE A 156 -8.80 -0.97 3.29
CA ILE A 156 -8.27 -1.98 2.38
C ILE A 156 -7.52 -1.30 1.23
N ALA A 157 -7.98 -0.13 0.81
CA ALA A 157 -7.34 0.67 -0.23
C ALA A 157 -5.98 1.28 0.18
N ARG A 158 -5.55 1.11 1.44
CA ARG A 158 -4.30 1.67 1.97
C ARG A 158 -4.17 3.17 1.69
N LEU A 159 -5.24 3.92 1.92
CA LEU A 159 -5.20 5.37 1.82
C LEU A 159 -4.26 5.95 2.88
N ASN A 160 -3.57 7.03 2.54
CA ASN A 160 -2.80 7.74 3.55
C ASN A 160 -3.74 8.47 4.53
N ILE A 161 -3.20 9.01 5.64
CA ILE A 161 -4.00 9.62 6.71
C ILE A 161 -4.88 10.74 6.18
N LEU A 162 -4.35 11.62 5.33
CA LEU A 162 -5.10 12.74 4.78
C LEU A 162 -6.28 12.27 3.95
N GLN A 163 -6.07 11.30 3.05
CA GLN A 163 -7.14 10.74 2.23
C GLN A 163 -8.15 9.95 3.07
N SER A 164 -7.73 9.27 4.14
CA SER A 164 -8.64 8.60 5.07
C SER A 164 -9.53 9.61 5.81
N ILE A 165 -8.98 10.75 6.23
CA ILE A 165 -9.75 11.85 6.81
C ILE A 165 -10.74 12.41 5.80
N LEU A 166 -10.31 12.70 4.57
CA LEU A 166 -11.17 13.21 3.50
C LEU A 166 -12.29 12.21 3.14
N SER A 167 -11.98 10.91 3.10
CA SER A 167 -12.99 9.86 2.90
C SER A 167 -14.02 9.84 4.04
N GLY A 168 -13.59 9.99 5.30
CA GLY A 168 -14.47 10.11 6.45
C GLY A 168 -15.35 11.35 6.42
N LEU A 169 -14.80 12.50 6.04
CA LEU A 169 -15.56 13.73 5.87
C LEU A 169 -16.60 13.60 4.74
N SER A 170 -16.25 12.95 3.62
CA SER A 170 -17.21 12.69 2.54
C SER A 170 -18.35 11.76 3.00
N PHE A 171 -18.03 10.74 3.81
CA PHE A 171 -19.03 9.84 4.41
C PHE A 171 -20.02 10.62 5.30
N ILE A 172 -19.53 11.48 6.20
CA ILE A 172 -20.38 12.33 7.03
C ILE A 172 -21.24 13.25 6.17
N PHE A 173 -20.66 13.91 5.18
CA PHE A 173 -21.36 14.85 4.30
C PHE A 173 -22.52 14.15 3.57
N VAL A 174 -22.28 13.00 2.93
CA VAL A 174 -23.32 12.27 2.20
C VAL A 174 -24.38 11.70 3.17
N SER A 175 -23.99 11.26 4.38
CA SER A 175 -24.93 10.82 5.41
C SER A 175 -25.86 11.96 5.88
N LEU A 176 -25.32 13.15 6.14
CA LEU A 176 -26.12 14.33 6.49
C LEU A 176 -27.07 14.75 5.36
N LEU A 177 -26.56 14.73 4.10
CA LEU A 177 -27.38 15.00 2.92
C LEU A 177 -28.54 14.01 2.81
N SER A 178 -28.30 12.74 3.13
CA SER A 178 -29.33 11.69 3.14
C SER A 178 -30.37 11.91 4.22
N VAL A 179 -29.98 12.34 5.44
CA VAL A 179 -30.92 12.73 6.50
C VAL A 179 -31.82 13.88 6.03
N PHE A 180 -31.22 14.89 5.45
CA PHE A 180 -31.95 16.07 4.97
C PHE A 180 -32.94 15.73 3.84
N TYR A 181 -32.58 14.79 2.98
CA TYR A 181 -33.42 14.45 1.81
C TYR A 181 -34.51 13.44 2.13
N TYR A 182 -34.20 12.37 2.91
CA TYR A 182 -35.14 11.29 3.19
C TYR A 182 -36.02 11.54 4.42
N HIS A 183 -35.64 12.50 5.29
CA HIS A 183 -36.35 12.81 6.53
C HIS A 183 -36.66 11.55 7.37
N PRO A 184 -35.64 10.72 7.71
CA PRO A 184 -35.87 9.52 8.50
C PRO A 184 -36.41 9.85 9.89
N SER A 185 -37.08 8.89 10.54
CA SER A 185 -37.57 9.07 11.88
C SER A 185 -36.45 9.36 12.89
N VAL A 186 -36.75 10.09 13.93
CA VAL A 186 -35.79 10.43 15.01
C VAL A 186 -35.17 9.18 15.63
N ILE A 187 -35.94 8.09 15.71
CA ILE A 187 -35.48 6.79 16.24
C ILE A 187 -34.30 6.26 15.43
N ILE A 188 -34.40 6.29 14.11
CA ILE A 188 -33.33 5.85 13.21
C ILE A 188 -32.06 6.71 13.36
N ILE A 189 -32.23 8.02 13.51
CA ILE A 189 -31.11 8.93 13.76
C ILE A 189 -30.41 8.59 15.09
N ILE A 190 -31.17 8.35 16.16
CA ILE A 190 -30.61 7.96 17.45
C ILE A 190 -29.85 6.64 17.40
N ILE A 191 -30.29 5.67 16.57
CA ILE A 191 -29.60 4.39 16.41
C ILE A 191 -28.28 4.58 15.63
N ILE A 192 -28.25 5.44 14.62
CA ILE A 192 -27.11 5.60 13.73
C ILE A 192 -26.00 6.47 14.32
N VAL A 193 -26.32 7.48 15.12
CA VAL A 193 -25.32 8.37 15.72
C VAL A 193 -24.20 7.63 16.49
N PRO A 194 -24.49 6.62 17.34
CA PRO A 194 -23.44 5.83 17.99
C PRO A 194 -22.49 5.13 16.99
N PHE A 195 -23.03 4.61 15.88
CA PHE A 195 -22.20 3.98 14.84
C PHE A 195 -21.28 4.99 14.15
N LEU A 196 -21.76 6.21 13.89
CA LEU A 196 -20.92 7.28 13.35
C LEU A 196 -19.80 7.64 14.32
N ILE A 197 -20.12 7.81 15.60
CA ILE A 197 -19.14 8.20 16.63
C ILE A 197 -18.05 7.12 16.80
N THR A 198 -18.42 5.84 16.71
CA THR A 198 -17.49 4.73 16.95
C THR A 198 -16.68 4.34 15.70
N THR A 199 -17.30 4.33 14.52
CA THR A 199 -16.66 3.84 13.28
C THR A 199 -15.57 4.79 12.76
N LEU A 200 -15.78 6.11 12.84
CA LEU A 200 -14.81 7.08 12.36
C LEU A 200 -13.44 6.95 13.07
N PRO A 201 -13.37 6.96 14.41
CA PRO A 201 -12.10 6.78 15.11
C PRO A 201 -11.45 5.42 14.79
N ILE A 202 -12.24 4.35 14.70
CA ILE A 202 -11.72 3.01 14.42
C ILE A 202 -11.00 2.97 13.07
N VAL A 203 -11.62 3.51 12.01
CA VAL A 203 -11.01 3.55 10.68
C VAL A 203 -9.78 4.44 10.64
N TRP A 204 -9.81 5.59 11.31
CA TRP A 204 -8.65 6.49 11.36
C TRP A 204 -7.49 5.89 12.14
N ILE A 205 -7.75 5.31 13.31
CA ILE A 205 -6.72 4.62 14.10
C ILE A 205 -6.15 3.44 13.30
N GLY A 206 -7.01 2.65 12.64
CA GLY A 206 -6.57 1.57 11.78
C GLY A 206 -5.68 2.05 10.64
N SER A 207 -6.02 3.15 9.98
CA SER A 207 -5.20 3.76 8.93
C SER A 207 -3.84 4.24 9.46
N LEU A 208 -3.80 4.81 10.67
CA LEU A 208 -2.57 5.19 11.36
C LEU A 208 -1.67 3.96 11.59
N HIS A 209 -2.22 2.88 12.13
CA HIS A 209 -1.47 1.65 12.40
C HIS A 209 -0.94 1.01 11.13
N VAL A 210 -1.74 0.95 10.06
CA VAL A 210 -1.29 0.43 8.75
C VAL A 210 -0.09 1.23 8.23
N GLN A 211 -0.12 2.54 8.34
CA GLN A 211 0.99 3.38 7.88
C GLN A 211 2.22 3.29 8.78
N GLN A 212 2.05 3.20 10.11
CA GLN A 212 3.17 2.99 11.03
C GLN A 212 3.86 1.66 10.74
N TYR A 213 3.08 0.59 10.63
CA TYR A 213 3.58 -0.74 10.32
C TYR A 213 4.31 -0.80 8.97
N ALA A 214 3.75 -0.15 7.95
CA ALA A 214 4.38 -0.08 6.64
C ALA A 214 5.74 0.64 6.70
N ARG A 215 5.87 1.74 7.47
CA ARG A 215 7.15 2.44 7.65
C ARG A 215 8.16 1.63 8.45
N GLU A 216 7.73 0.95 9.49
CA GLU A 216 8.59 0.07 10.27
C GLU A 216 9.13 -1.09 9.42
N ASN A 217 8.29 -1.70 8.60
CA ASN A 217 8.69 -2.73 7.65
C ASN A 217 9.68 -2.19 6.60
N TYR A 218 9.39 -1.03 6.03
CA TYR A 218 10.30 -0.38 5.07
C TYR A 218 11.67 -0.13 5.69
N ARG A 219 11.71 0.46 6.90
CA ARG A 219 12.94 0.67 7.67
C ARG A 219 13.68 -0.63 7.90
N ALA A 220 13.01 -1.65 8.43
CA ALA A 220 13.61 -2.96 8.72
C ALA A 220 14.20 -3.60 7.46
N THR A 221 13.46 -3.57 6.35
CA THR A 221 13.91 -4.11 5.05
C THR A 221 15.16 -3.39 4.53
N LYS A 222 15.19 -2.05 4.59
CA LYS A 222 16.35 -1.26 4.13
C LYS A 222 17.58 -1.49 5.00
N LEU A 223 17.41 -1.56 6.33
CA LEU A 223 18.51 -1.85 7.27
C LEU A 223 19.05 -3.28 7.08
N LEU A 224 18.15 -4.25 6.92
CA LEU A 224 18.55 -5.65 6.66
C LEU A 224 19.32 -5.77 5.33
N THR A 225 18.83 -5.13 4.27
CA THR A 225 19.50 -5.13 2.96
C THR A 225 20.89 -4.49 3.07
N LYS A 226 21.02 -3.37 3.79
CA LYS A 226 22.30 -2.72 4.01
C LYS A 226 23.27 -3.62 4.78
N SER A 227 22.83 -4.20 5.89
CA SER A 227 23.66 -5.12 6.71
C SER A 227 24.09 -6.35 5.91
N LYS A 228 23.19 -6.90 5.05
CA LYS A 228 23.52 -7.99 4.16
C LYS A 228 24.60 -7.62 3.16
N LEU A 229 24.50 -6.45 2.52
CA LEU A 229 25.51 -5.96 1.57
C LEU A 229 26.85 -5.71 2.24
N GLU A 230 26.87 -5.13 3.44
CA GLU A 230 28.08 -4.95 4.25
C GLU A 230 28.73 -6.30 4.59
N SER A 231 27.94 -7.28 5.04
CA SER A 231 28.43 -8.64 5.35
C SER A 231 28.99 -9.33 4.10
N GLU A 232 28.31 -9.19 2.95
CA GLU A 232 28.78 -9.72 1.67
C GLU A 232 30.09 -9.06 1.22
N SER A 233 30.19 -7.75 1.36
CA SER A 233 31.42 -7.00 1.07
C SER A 233 32.60 -7.47 1.94
N LEU A 234 32.37 -7.66 3.25
CA LEU A 234 33.40 -8.17 4.15
C LEU A 234 33.82 -9.60 3.77
N LEU A 235 32.88 -10.46 3.40
CA LEU A 235 33.17 -11.83 2.94
C LEU A 235 34.03 -11.82 1.68
N LEU A 236 33.72 -10.96 0.71
CA LEU A 236 34.44 -10.85 -0.56
C LEU A 236 35.83 -10.20 -0.40
N ASN A 237 36.07 -9.44 0.69
CA ASN A 237 37.41 -8.94 1.01
C ASN A 237 38.35 -10.05 1.50
N ILE A 238 37.81 -11.16 2.01
CA ILE A 238 38.60 -12.27 2.57
C ILE A 238 38.67 -13.45 1.58
N LEU A 239 37.58 -13.71 0.83
CA LEU A 239 37.45 -14.87 -0.04
C LEU A 239 37.24 -14.47 -1.50
N PRO A 240 37.90 -15.18 -2.45
CA PRO A 240 37.57 -15.02 -3.87
C PRO A 240 36.08 -15.28 -4.12
N VAL A 241 35.48 -14.52 -5.06
CA VAL A 241 34.05 -14.59 -5.40
C VAL A 241 33.57 -16.04 -5.63
N GLN A 242 34.36 -16.83 -6.35
CA GLN A 242 34.03 -18.23 -6.66
C GLN A 242 33.89 -19.10 -5.40
N ILE A 243 34.72 -18.88 -4.40
CA ILE A 243 34.68 -19.61 -3.12
C ILE A 243 33.53 -19.11 -2.26
N ALA A 244 33.31 -17.80 -2.21
CA ALA A 244 32.21 -17.19 -1.47
C ALA A 244 30.85 -17.69 -1.99
N ASP A 245 30.66 -17.77 -3.32
CA ASP A 245 29.42 -18.24 -3.95
C ASP A 245 29.16 -19.74 -3.68
N ARG A 246 30.22 -20.54 -3.64
CA ARG A 246 30.13 -21.98 -3.30
C ARG A 246 29.73 -22.17 -1.84
N LEU A 247 30.36 -21.46 -0.91
CA LEU A 247 30.02 -21.51 0.51
C LEU A 247 28.58 -21.07 0.80
N LYS A 248 28.07 -20.05 0.06
CA LYS A 248 26.68 -19.64 0.17
C LYS A 248 25.69 -20.72 -0.29
N LYS A 249 26.02 -21.46 -1.36
CA LYS A 249 25.14 -22.49 -1.92
C LYS A 249 25.18 -23.79 -1.14
N THR A 250 26.38 -24.18 -0.68
CA THR A 250 26.61 -25.46 0.00
C THR A 250 27.52 -25.23 1.20
N PRO A 251 26.94 -25.01 2.41
CA PRO A 251 27.76 -24.91 3.63
C PRO A 251 28.58 -26.19 3.85
N GLY A 252 29.88 -26.03 4.00
CA GLY A 252 30.75 -27.17 4.26
C GLY A 252 32.18 -26.96 3.75
N THR A 253 32.99 -28.01 3.80
CA THR A 253 34.36 -27.98 3.31
C THR A 253 34.38 -28.01 1.79
N ILE A 254 35.03 -26.99 1.17
CA ILE A 254 35.28 -26.97 -0.27
C ILE A 254 36.57 -27.71 -0.54
N VAL A 255 36.49 -28.77 -1.34
CA VAL A 255 37.64 -29.57 -1.78
C VAL A 255 37.57 -29.72 -3.28
N ASP A 256 38.62 -29.25 -3.97
CA ASP A 256 38.78 -29.44 -5.40
C ASP A 256 40.08 -30.25 -5.65
N GLY A 257 39.99 -31.26 -6.45
CA GLY A 257 41.15 -32.09 -6.86
C GLY A 257 41.58 -31.73 -8.30
N PHE A 258 42.84 -31.42 -8.46
CA PHE A 258 43.43 -31.15 -9.79
C PHE A 258 44.53 -32.20 -10.07
N LYS A 259 44.56 -32.74 -11.29
CA LYS A 259 45.54 -33.73 -11.71
C LYS A 259 46.94 -33.18 -11.92
N HIS A 260 47.03 -31.96 -12.41
CA HIS A 260 48.25 -31.24 -12.67
C HIS A 260 48.12 -29.78 -12.25
N VAL A 261 49.01 -29.29 -11.39
CA VAL A 261 49.05 -27.93 -10.91
C VAL A 261 50.47 -27.40 -10.89
N THR A 262 50.64 -26.13 -11.17
CA THR A 262 51.89 -25.42 -10.91
C THR A 262 51.71 -24.57 -9.68
N VAL A 263 52.61 -24.70 -8.72
CA VAL A 263 52.59 -23.91 -7.49
C VAL A 263 53.68 -22.86 -7.55
N LEU A 264 53.33 -21.59 -7.44
CA LEU A 264 54.24 -20.44 -7.39
C LEU A 264 54.31 -19.89 -5.97
N PHE A 265 55.52 -19.80 -5.44
CA PHE A 265 55.82 -19.05 -4.23
C PHE A 265 56.56 -17.78 -4.60
N ALA A 266 56.09 -16.62 -4.14
CA ALA A 266 56.73 -15.33 -4.35
C ALA A 266 56.78 -14.56 -3.05
N ASP A 267 57.92 -13.87 -2.81
CA ASP A 267 58.09 -13.00 -1.66
C ASP A 267 58.70 -11.63 -2.10
N ILE A 268 58.48 -10.62 -1.24
CA ILE A 268 58.99 -9.28 -1.51
C ILE A 268 60.36 -9.16 -0.88
N VAL A 269 61.37 -9.12 -1.73
CA VAL A 269 62.79 -8.97 -1.29
C VAL A 269 62.97 -7.66 -0.50
N GLY A 270 63.47 -7.79 0.69
CA GLY A 270 63.81 -6.64 1.56
C GLY A 270 62.56 -5.98 2.21
N PHE A 271 61.42 -6.65 2.28
CA PHE A 271 60.17 -6.13 2.84
C PHE A 271 60.36 -5.58 4.27
N THR A 272 61.15 -6.23 5.12
CA THR A 272 61.44 -5.78 6.49
C THR A 272 62.09 -4.40 6.50
N LYS A 273 63.12 -4.20 5.66
CA LYS A 273 63.78 -2.88 5.55
C LYS A 273 62.84 -1.83 4.97
N LEU A 274 62.05 -2.21 3.99
CA LEU A 274 61.05 -1.32 3.37
C LEU A 274 60.00 -0.87 4.35
N SER A 275 59.50 -1.77 5.21
CA SER A 275 58.52 -1.46 6.26
C SER A 275 59.04 -0.59 7.38
N GLU A 276 60.34 -0.67 7.70
CA GLU A 276 61.00 0.19 8.66
C GLU A 276 61.20 1.63 8.14
N GLN A 277 61.35 1.80 6.84
CA GLN A 277 61.68 3.11 6.22
C GLN A 277 60.43 3.91 5.81
N HIS A 278 59.26 3.29 5.76
CA HIS A 278 58.05 3.92 5.27
C HIS A 278 56.93 3.91 6.34
N ARG A 279 55.99 4.86 6.20
CA ARG A 279 54.81 4.89 7.05
C ARG A 279 53.93 3.68 6.80
N PRO A 280 53.24 3.12 7.82
CA PRO A 280 52.39 1.94 7.68
C PRO A 280 51.35 2.08 6.57
N GLU A 281 50.75 3.29 6.43
CA GLU A 281 49.73 3.55 5.39
C GLU A 281 50.30 3.39 3.96
N SER A 282 51.55 3.86 3.75
CA SER A 282 52.24 3.76 2.47
C SER A 282 52.53 2.29 2.09
N ILE A 283 52.92 1.48 3.10
CA ILE A 283 53.16 0.05 2.93
C ILE A 283 51.84 -0.67 2.56
N VAL A 284 50.73 -0.39 3.24
CA VAL A 284 49.43 -0.95 2.95
C VAL A 284 48.96 -0.57 1.53
N HIS A 285 49.14 0.68 1.13
CA HIS A 285 48.82 1.11 -0.22
C HIS A 285 49.64 0.41 -1.31
N MET A 286 50.93 0.23 -1.05
CA MET A 286 51.81 -0.50 -1.95
C MET A 286 51.40 -1.96 -2.10
N LEU A 287 51.14 -2.65 -0.98
CA LEU A 287 50.69 -4.04 -0.96
C LEU A 287 49.34 -4.19 -1.69
N ASN A 288 48.39 -3.34 -1.43
CA ASN A 288 47.10 -3.35 -2.11
C ASN A 288 47.25 -3.18 -3.62
N ARG A 289 48.11 -2.26 -4.07
CA ARG A 289 48.42 -2.11 -5.52
C ARG A 289 49.03 -3.36 -6.11
N LEU A 290 49.96 -3.98 -5.40
CA LEU A 290 50.65 -5.20 -5.84
C LEU A 290 49.67 -6.36 -5.99
N PHE A 291 48.94 -6.65 -4.95
CA PHE A 291 47.98 -7.77 -4.93
C PHE A 291 46.83 -7.54 -5.91
N SER A 292 46.32 -6.30 -6.07
CA SER A 292 45.32 -5.99 -7.10
C SER A 292 45.82 -6.26 -8.51
N LYS A 293 47.11 -6.09 -8.79
CA LYS A 293 47.72 -6.45 -10.09
C LYS A 293 47.77 -7.97 -10.27
N PHE A 294 48.15 -8.72 -9.20
CA PHE A 294 48.13 -10.20 -9.28
C PHE A 294 46.72 -10.72 -9.51
N ASP A 295 45.72 -10.18 -8.84
CA ASP A 295 44.31 -10.55 -9.03
C ASP A 295 43.80 -10.28 -10.46
N THR A 296 44.32 -9.22 -11.07
CA THR A 296 44.00 -8.90 -12.48
C THR A 296 44.63 -9.85 -13.47
N ILE A 297 45.90 -10.22 -13.23
CA ILE A 297 46.66 -11.15 -14.09
C ILE A 297 46.12 -12.58 -13.97
N SER A 298 45.77 -13.00 -12.74
CA SER A 298 45.26 -14.35 -12.49
C SER A 298 43.86 -14.62 -13.06
N LYS A 299 43.14 -13.58 -13.46
CA LYS A 299 41.82 -13.69 -14.12
C LYS A 299 41.89 -13.76 -15.64
N GLN A 300 43.07 -13.57 -16.20
CA GLN A 300 43.34 -13.74 -17.64
C GLN A 300 43.71 -15.17 -17.96
#